data_6b3bd86476f31a75ccb0b42358e50d49
#
_entry.id   6b3bd86476f31a75ccb0b42358e50d49
#
_cell.length_a   1.000
_cell.length_b   1.000
_cell.length_c   1.000
_cell.angle_alpha   90.00
_cell.angle_beta   90.00
_cell.angle_gamma   90.00
#
_symmetry.space_group_name_H-M   'P 1'
#
loop_
_entity.id
_entity.type
_entity.pdbx_description
1 polymer ?
#
loop_
_entity_poly.entity_id
_entity_poly.type
_entity_poly.pdbx_seq_one_letter_code
_entity_poly.pdbx_strand_id
1 'polypeptide(L)'
;MKKALLICDAAGEYASRPEAVAEVLRDIYDGMYEIDCTQDYEALAVERLRQYHTIILTAAQWDLRASRRSVAALLQYTVSGGTILAIGDFLKNEGWYELDCLFAKRRIGGSTPCLLDLSADGRHPVTAGTEPFKLVEYTNFYELDPILQPQIALHLNYAGKQYPAAWCHGYGWGKVMCITVGNIPESYLPQLRRILWRCGEWFLNRL
;
A
#
# COMPACT_ATOMS: atom_id res chain seq x y z
N MET A 1 -16.29 -14.52 -4.60
CA MET A 1 -15.59 -13.27 -4.29
C MET A 1 -14.74 -13.52 -3.05
N LYS A 2 -13.50 -13.02 -2.99
CA LYS A 2 -12.64 -13.14 -1.79
C LYS A 2 -12.95 -11.98 -0.85
N LYS A 3 -12.62 -12.11 0.44
CA LYS A 3 -12.74 -10.99 1.39
C LYS A 3 -11.45 -10.22 1.51
N ALA A 4 -11.55 -8.89 1.59
CA ALA A 4 -10.45 -8.01 1.97
C ALA A 4 -10.84 -7.15 3.18
N LEU A 5 -9.87 -6.82 4.04
CA LEU A 5 -10.05 -5.87 5.13
C LEU A 5 -9.30 -4.59 4.80
N LEU A 6 -10.00 -3.47 4.75
CA LEU A 6 -9.43 -2.14 4.63
C LEU A 6 -9.32 -1.49 6.01
N ILE A 7 -8.09 -1.16 6.41
CA ILE A 7 -7.82 -0.30 7.57
C ILE A 7 -7.56 1.11 7.06
N CYS A 8 -8.41 2.05 7.41
CA CYS A 8 -8.31 3.44 7.00
C CYS A 8 -8.57 4.37 8.19
N ASP A 9 -7.99 5.56 8.18
CA ASP A 9 -8.29 6.63 9.11
C ASP A 9 -8.15 8.00 8.45
N ALA A 10 -8.72 9.02 9.11
CA ALA A 10 -8.52 10.41 8.74
C ALA A 10 -7.26 10.92 9.45
N ALA A 11 -6.12 10.89 8.79
CA ALA A 11 -4.88 11.40 9.35
C ALA A 11 -4.31 12.54 8.52
N GLY A 12 -3.95 13.63 9.23
CA GLY A 12 -3.19 14.73 8.68
C GLY A 12 -4.01 15.80 7.95
N GLU A 13 -3.34 16.91 7.69
CA GLU A 13 -3.89 18.13 7.09
C GLU A 13 -4.35 17.94 5.63
N TYR A 14 -3.81 16.91 4.96
CA TYR A 14 -4.06 16.61 3.55
C TYR A 14 -4.82 15.28 3.36
N ALA A 15 -5.17 14.59 4.44
CA ALA A 15 -5.84 13.30 4.35
C ALA A 15 -7.29 13.48 3.90
N SER A 16 -7.65 12.71 2.88
CA SER A 16 -9.05 12.58 2.44
C SER A 16 -9.89 11.90 3.53
N ARG A 17 -11.18 12.10 3.45
CA ARG A 17 -12.14 11.36 4.28
C ARG A 17 -11.93 9.86 4.05
N PRO A 18 -11.76 9.03 5.10
CA PRO A 18 -11.56 7.59 4.96
C PRO A 18 -12.61 6.92 4.08
N GLU A 19 -13.85 7.41 4.15
CA GLU A 19 -14.98 6.93 3.37
C GLU A 19 -14.76 7.11 1.86
N ALA A 20 -14.21 8.25 1.44
CA ALA A 20 -13.97 8.54 0.03
C ALA A 20 -12.90 7.61 -0.58
N VAL A 21 -11.82 7.34 0.16
CA VAL A 21 -10.81 6.35 -0.26
C VAL A 21 -11.42 4.95 -0.30
N ALA A 22 -12.22 4.60 0.71
CA ALA A 22 -12.89 3.30 0.77
C ALA A 22 -13.86 3.10 -0.41
N GLU A 23 -14.60 4.13 -0.81
CA GLU A 23 -15.48 4.07 -1.99
C GLU A 23 -14.69 3.83 -3.27
N VAL A 24 -13.60 4.58 -3.47
CA VAL A 24 -12.73 4.40 -4.65
C VAL A 24 -12.15 2.99 -4.70
N LEU A 25 -11.69 2.45 -3.57
CA LEU A 25 -11.12 1.10 -3.52
C LEU A 25 -12.19 0.02 -3.74
N ARG A 26 -13.41 0.21 -3.23
CA ARG A 26 -14.53 -0.71 -3.52
C ARG A 26 -14.87 -0.73 -5.00
N ASP A 27 -14.88 0.43 -5.66
CA ASP A 27 -15.14 0.53 -7.09
C ASP A 27 -14.01 -0.13 -7.91
N ILE A 28 -12.73 0.10 -7.55
CA ILE A 28 -11.59 -0.55 -8.22
C ILE A 28 -11.66 -2.07 -8.12
N TYR A 29 -12.07 -2.60 -6.97
CA TYR A 29 -12.07 -4.03 -6.68
C TYR A 29 -13.45 -4.70 -6.82
N ASP A 30 -14.42 -4.00 -7.44
CA ASP A 30 -15.74 -4.57 -7.68
C ASP A 30 -15.65 -5.90 -8.44
N GLY A 31 -16.46 -6.89 -8.02
CA GLY A 31 -16.42 -8.24 -8.54
C GLY A 31 -15.18 -9.08 -8.12
N MET A 32 -14.15 -8.48 -7.53
CA MET A 32 -12.93 -9.17 -7.08
C MET A 32 -12.94 -9.43 -5.59
N TYR A 33 -13.16 -8.38 -4.78
CA TYR A 33 -13.17 -8.44 -3.32
C TYR A 33 -14.47 -7.90 -2.73
N GLU A 34 -14.94 -8.56 -1.67
CA GLU A 34 -15.86 -7.98 -0.68
C GLU A 34 -15.01 -7.26 0.35
N ILE A 35 -15.10 -5.91 0.44
CA ILE A 35 -14.23 -5.09 1.28
C ILE A 35 -14.96 -4.70 2.56
N ASP A 36 -14.56 -5.29 3.68
CA ASP A 36 -14.87 -4.81 5.02
C ASP A 36 -13.96 -3.64 5.35
N CYS A 37 -14.51 -2.54 5.89
CA CYS A 37 -13.74 -1.35 6.24
C CYS A 37 -13.82 -1.09 7.74
N THR A 38 -12.68 -0.68 8.34
CA THR A 38 -12.63 -0.32 9.76
C THR A 38 -11.58 0.76 10.03
N GLN A 39 -11.82 1.57 11.05
CA GLN A 39 -10.86 2.52 11.61
C GLN A 39 -10.25 2.01 12.94
N ASP A 40 -10.63 0.80 13.33
CA ASP A 40 -10.16 0.16 14.56
C ASP A 40 -8.92 -0.68 14.29
N TYR A 41 -7.77 -0.26 14.82
CA TYR A 41 -6.49 -0.98 14.71
C TYR A 41 -6.48 -2.30 15.50
N GLU A 42 -7.30 -2.43 16.55
CA GLU A 42 -7.46 -3.69 17.29
C GLU A 42 -8.21 -4.76 16.47
N ALA A 43 -8.84 -4.36 15.35
CA ALA A 43 -9.35 -5.31 14.36
C ALA A 43 -8.27 -6.19 13.75
N LEU A 44 -6.99 -5.78 13.84
CA LEU A 44 -5.83 -6.56 13.43
C LEU A 44 -5.48 -7.62 14.48
N ALA A 45 -6.41 -8.52 14.77
CA ALA A 45 -6.18 -9.71 15.59
C ALA A 45 -6.02 -10.93 14.68
N VAL A 46 -5.10 -11.84 15.02
CA VAL A 46 -4.74 -13.01 14.19
C VAL A 46 -5.98 -13.82 13.80
N GLU A 47 -6.88 -14.05 14.75
CA GLU A 47 -8.11 -14.83 14.55
C GLU A 47 -9.03 -14.16 13.53
N ARG A 48 -9.11 -12.84 13.56
CA ARG A 48 -9.94 -12.05 12.64
C ARG A 48 -9.30 -11.98 11.24
N LEU A 49 -7.98 -11.80 11.16
CA LEU A 49 -7.28 -11.66 9.87
C LEU A 49 -7.37 -12.91 8.99
N ARG A 50 -7.48 -14.10 9.60
CA ARG A 50 -7.56 -15.39 8.86
C ARG A 50 -8.75 -15.50 7.91
N GLN A 51 -9.82 -14.72 8.11
CA GLN A 51 -10.97 -14.72 7.21
C GLN A 51 -10.76 -13.89 5.94
N TYR A 52 -9.73 -13.04 5.91
CA TYR A 52 -9.43 -12.18 4.78
C TYR A 52 -8.31 -12.75 3.93
N HIS A 53 -8.47 -12.63 2.62
CA HIS A 53 -7.42 -12.96 1.66
C HIS A 53 -6.38 -11.84 1.56
N THR A 54 -6.84 -10.59 1.65
CA THR A 54 -6.01 -9.39 1.49
C THR A 54 -6.30 -8.37 2.58
N ILE A 55 -5.26 -7.77 3.12
CA ILE A 55 -5.36 -6.60 4.00
C ILE A 55 -4.90 -5.37 3.20
N ILE A 56 -5.72 -4.35 3.15
CA ILE A 56 -5.42 -3.06 2.52
C ILE A 56 -5.21 -2.03 3.63
N LEU A 57 -4.09 -1.35 3.60
CA LEU A 57 -3.65 -0.44 4.65
C LEU A 57 -3.46 0.95 4.07
N THR A 58 -4.33 1.89 4.45
CA THR A 58 -4.28 3.31 4.09
C THR A 58 -4.22 4.22 5.31
N ALA A 59 -4.31 3.64 6.51
CA ALA A 59 -4.33 4.35 7.78
C ALA A 59 -2.95 4.93 8.13
N ALA A 60 -2.87 6.18 8.56
CA ALA A 60 -1.62 6.92 8.74
C ALA A 60 -1.20 7.12 10.22
N GLN A 61 -2.04 6.73 11.20
CA GLN A 61 -1.79 6.97 12.64
C GLN A 61 -1.20 5.75 13.37
N TRP A 62 -0.35 4.97 12.72
CA TRP A 62 0.23 3.75 13.29
C TRP A 62 1.07 3.97 14.52
N ASP A 63 1.84 5.03 14.57
CA ASP A 63 2.66 5.45 15.69
C ASP A 63 1.83 5.79 16.94
N LEU A 64 0.60 6.25 16.75
CA LEU A 64 -0.28 6.67 17.83
C LEU A 64 -1.31 5.60 18.25
N ARG A 65 -1.76 4.76 17.32
CA ARG A 65 -2.94 3.91 17.51
C ARG A 65 -2.68 2.42 17.44
N ALA A 66 -1.59 1.99 16.79
CA ALA A 66 -1.28 0.56 16.70
C ALA A 66 -0.69 0.04 18.01
N SER A 67 -1.09 -1.18 18.38
CA SER A 67 -0.49 -1.93 19.48
C SER A 67 0.56 -2.93 18.97
N ARG A 68 1.44 -3.40 19.85
CA ARG A 68 2.36 -4.51 19.52
C ARG A 68 1.60 -5.75 19.05
N ARG A 69 0.40 -5.97 19.56
CA ARG A 69 -0.47 -7.09 19.15
C ARG A 69 -0.91 -6.94 17.70
N SER A 70 -1.33 -5.73 17.30
CA SER A 70 -1.77 -5.45 15.92
C SER A 70 -0.60 -5.63 14.94
N VAL A 71 0.59 -5.13 15.28
CA VAL A 71 1.79 -5.30 14.45
C VAL A 71 2.18 -6.78 14.34
N ALA A 72 2.24 -7.52 15.47
CA ALA A 72 2.54 -8.94 15.46
C ALA A 72 1.52 -9.75 14.66
N ALA A 73 0.24 -9.36 14.70
CA ALA A 73 -0.81 -10.01 13.93
C ALA A 73 -0.61 -9.83 12.41
N LEU A 74 -0.20 -8.64 11.94
CA LEU A 74 0.15 -8.40 10.54
C LEU A 74 1.33 -9.26 10.09
N LEU A 75 2.40 -9.31 10.88
CA LEU A 75 3.57 -10.14 10.59
C LEU A 75 3.17 -11.62 10.47
N GLN A 76 2.44 -12.13 11.48
CA GLN A 76 1.99 -13.52 11.49
C GLN A 76 1.04 -13.84 10.32
N TYR A 77 0.11 -12.94 10.01
CA TYR A 77 -0.80 -13.08 8.88
C TYR A 77 -0.02 -13.21 7.56
N THR A 78 0.98 -12.33 7.34
CA THR A 78 1.76 -12.33 6.10
C THR A 78 2.66 -13.56 6.01
N VAL A 79 3.40 -13.90 7.08
CA VAL A 79 4.24 -15.11 7.12
C VAL A 79 3.43 -16.36 6.80
N SER A 80 2.16 -16.41 7.21
CA SER A 80 1.25 -17.54 6.99
C SER A 80 0.60 -17.58 5.60
N GLY A 81 0.96 -16.68 4.68
CA GLY A 81 0.45 -16.66 3.30
C GLY A 81 -0.55 -15.56 2.98
N GLY A 82 -0.86 -14.68 3.93
CA GLY A 82 -1.71 -13.52 3.69
C GLY A 82 -1.08 -12.50 2.75
N THR A 83 -1.89 -11.69 2.09
CA THR A 83 -1.42 -10.64 1.18
C THR A 83 -1.70 -9.26 1.74
N ILE A 84 -0.75 -8.32 1.61
CA ILE A 84 -0.87 -6.96 2.09
C ILE A 84 -0.65 -5.97 0.95
N LEU A 85 -1.57 -5.01 0.82
CA LEU A 85 -1.42 -3.80 0.01
C LEU A 85 -1.33 -2.59 0.92
N ALA A 86 -0.17 -1.96 0.97
CA ALA A 86 0.08 -0.74 1.74
C ALA A 86 0.10 0.48 0.79
N ILE A 87 -0.70 1.50 1.07
CA ILE A 87 -0.90 2.66 0.20
C ILE A 87 -0.62 3.95 0.96
N GLY A 88 0.15 4.84 0.35
CA GLY A 88 0.31 6.22 0.76
C GLY A 88 0.95 6.36 2.15
N ASP A 89 0.34 7.19 2.97
CA ASP A 89 0.84 7.56 4.29
C ASP A 89 0.91 6.40 5.30
N PHE A 90 0.24 5.28 5.03
CA PHE A 90 0.45 4.08 5.84
C PHE A 90 1.93 3.72 5.92
N LEU A 91 2.66 3.90 4.83
CA LEU A 91 4.10 3.60 4.76
C LEU A 91 4.98 4.55 5.59
N LYS A 92 4.43 5.65 6.12
CA LYS A 92 5.14 6.58 7.00
C LYS A 92 5.39 6.01 8.40
N ASN A 93 4.66 4.99 8.83
CA ASN A 93 4.66 4.23 10.09
C ASN A 93 5.95 4.33 10.94
N GLU A 94 6.38 5.53 11.31
CA GLU A 94 7.55 5.80 12.14
C GLU A 94 7.40 5.15 13.53
N GLY A 95 8.49 4.63 14.09
CA GLY A 95 8.49 4.00 15.41
C GLY A 95 8.25 2.48 15.43
N TRP A 96 7.91 1.88 14.28
CA TRP A 96 7.71 0.43 14.17
C TRP A 96 8.74 -0.21 13.24
N TYR A 97 9.89 -0.57 13.77
CA TYR A 97 10.95 -1.24 13.00
C TYR A 97 10.47 -2.55 12.35
N GLU A 98 9.59 -3.29 13.03
CA GLU A 98 9.01 -4.52 12.52
C GLU A 98 8.20 -4.29 11.23
N LEU A 99 7.53 -3.14 11.12
CA LEU A 99 6.81 -2.75 9.90
C LEU A 99 7.77 -2.27 8.80
N ASP A 100 8.88 -1.64 9.16
CA ASP A 100 9.92 -1.31 8.18
C ASP A 100 10.50 -2.59 7.56
N CYS A 101 10.74 -3.63 8.36
CA CYS A 101 11.13 -4.94 7.86
C CYS A 101 10.03 -5.59 7.02
N LEU A 102 8.75 -5.57 7.48
CA LEU A 102 7.64 -6.15 6.74
C LEU A 102 7.46 -5.51 5.37
N PHE A 103 7.65 -4.20 5.25
CA PHE A 103 7.49 -3.44 4.01
C PHE A 103 8.80 -3.23 3.25
N ALA A 104 9.91 -3.81 3.73
CA ALA A 104 11.25 -3.75 3.12
C ALA A 104 11.70 -2.32 2.82
N LYS A 105 11.52 -1.40 3.76
CA LYS A 105 11.74 0.03 3.51
C LYS A 105 12.32 0.75 4.72
N ARG A 106 12.97 1.90 4.43
CA ARG A 106 13.31 2.93 5.42
C ARG A 106 12.92 4.29 4.84
N ARG A 107 12.15 5.09 5.57
CA ARG A 107 11.81 6.45 5.15
C ARG A 107 13.04 7.36 5.21
N ILE A 108 13.26 8.13 4.14
CA ILE A 108 14.40 9.07 4.01
C ILE A 108 13.98 10.52 3.80
N GLY A 109 12.69 10.78 3.61
CA GLY A 109 12.16 12.14 3.42
C GLY A 109 10.75 12.13 2.86
N GLY A 110 10.33 13.27 2.35
CA GLY A 110 9.03 13.45 1.71
C GLY A 110 8.95 14.77 0.96
N SER A 111 7.89 14.94 0.17
CA SER A 111 7.55 16.18 -0.51
C SER A 111 6.38 16.89 0.17
N THR A 112 6.24 18.18 -0.09
CA THR A 112 4.95 18.87 0.00
C THR A 112 4.10 18.51 -1.24
N PRO A 113 2.79 18.86 -1.28
CA PRO A 113 1.99 18.69 -2.48
C PRO A 113 2.63 19.32 -3.71
N CYS A 114 2.88 18.51 -4.74
CA CYS A 114 3.52 18.94 -5.99
C CYS A 114 3.13 18.00 -7.13
N LEU A 115 3.53 18.34 -8.35
CA LEU A 115 3.38 17.47 -9.50
C LEU A 115 4.41 16.33 -9.42
N LEU A 116 3.93 15.11 -9.24
CA LEU A 116 4.73 13.89 -9.21
C LEU A 116 4.75 13.24 -10.60
N ASP A 117 5.92 12.85 -11.07
CA ASP A 117 6.12 12.19 -12.37
C ASP A 117 6.44 10.70 -12.15
N LEU A 118 5.53 9.84 -12.58
CA LEU A 118 5.53 8.41 -12.31
C LEU A 118 5.76 7.60 -13.59
N SER A 119 6.64 6.62 -13.53
CA SER A 119 6.96 5.76 -14.65
C SER A 119 7.22 4.31 -14.24
N ALA A 120 6.79 3.36 -15.07
CA ALA A 120 7.06 1.95 -14.91
C ALA A 120 8.10 1.49 -15.94
N ASP A 121 8.95 0.52 -15.56
CA ASP A 121 9.86 -0.12 -16.50
C ASP A 121 9.23 -1.29 -17.29
N GLY A 122 7.95 -1.58 -17.00
CA GLY A 122 7.17 -2.64 -17.66
C GLY A 122 7.55 -4.07 -17.30
N ARG A 123 8.53 -4.27 -16.42
CA ARG A 123 9.02 -5.61 -16.04
C ARG A 123 8.10 -6.32 -15.06
N HIS A 124 7.41 -5.57 -14.21
CA HIS A 124 6.50 -6.15 -13.25
C HIS A 124 5.09 -6.33 -13.86
N PRO A 125 4.42 -7.48 -13.71
CA PRO A 125 3.11 -7.72 -14.31
C PRO A 125 2.05 -6.69 -13.86
N VAL A 126 2.11 -6.19 -12.65
CA VAL A 126 1.18 -5.19 -12.11
C VAL A 126 1.21 -3.88 -12.90
N THR A 127 2.37 -3.47 -13.41
CA THR A 127 2.55 -2.22 -14.17
C THR A 127 2.71 -2.43 -15.68
N ALA A 128 2.58 -3.67 -16.16
CA ALA A 128 2.71 -3.97 -17.59
C ALA A 128 1.72 -3.16 -18.43
N GLY A 129 2.23 -2.45 -19.45
CA GLY A 129 1.45 -1.58 -20.32
C GLY A 129 0.89 -0.34 -19.63
N THR A 130 1.48 0.10 -18.52
CA THR A 130 1.16 1.39 -17.89
C THR A 130 2.06 2.46 -18.49
N GLU A 131 1.46 3.42 -19.18
CA GLU A 131 2.15 4.60 -19.68
C GLU A 131 2.58 5.51 -18.52
N PRO A 132 3.69 6.28 -18.66
CA PRO A 132 4.07 7.30 -17.68
C PRO A 132 2.91 8.28 -17.44
N PHE A 133 2.73 8.68 -16.19
CA PHE A 133 1.66 9.59 -15.81
C PHE A 133 2.09 10.55 -14.71
N LYS A 134 1.34 11.64 -14.55
CA LYS A 134 1.59 12.65 -13.52
C LYS A 134 0.35 12.84 -12.68
N LEU A 135 0.57 13.06 -11.38
CA LEU A 135 -0.51 13.43 -10.46
C LEU A 135 -0.02 14.52 -9.49
N VAL A 136 -0.95 15.27 -8.94
CA VAL A 136 -0.65 16.31 -7.93
C VAL A 136 -0.94 15.73 -6.56
N GLU A 137 0.11 15.49 -5.79
CA GLU A 137 0.02 14.92 -4.46
C GLU A 137 1.32 15.17 -3.69
N TYR A 138 1.33 14.94 -2.38
CA TYR A 138 2.54 14.75 -1.60
C TYR A 138 2.89 13.26 -1.53
N THR A 139 4.16 12.96 -1.29
CA THR A 139 4.61 11.58 -1.10
C THR A 139 5.79 11.50 -0.16
N ASN A 140 6.04 10.31 0.37
CA ASN A 140 7.22 10.00 1.15
C ASN A 140 8.25 9.26 0.31
N PHE A 141 9.53 9.49 0.57
CA PHE A 141 10.66 8.85 -0.12
C PHE A 141 11.24 7.75 0.76
N TYR A 142 11.61 6.65 0.12
CA TYR A 142 12.10 5.45 0.79
C TYR A 142 13.38 4.94 0.16
N GLU A 143 14.27 4.42 1.01
CA GLU A 143 15.29 3.43 0.63
C GLU A 143 14.72 2.04 0.87
N LEU A 144 14.98 1.13 -0.07
CA LEU A 144 14.53 -0.25 0.04
C LEU A 144 15.60 -1.11 0.71
N ASP A 145 15.16 -2.11 1.48
CA ASP A 145 16.05 -3.03 2.15
C ASP A 145 16.81 -3.89 1.12
N PRO A 146 18.15 -3.78 1.03
CA PRO A 146 18.95 -4.52 0.06
C PRO A 146 19.01 -6.02 0.34
N ILE A 147 18.69 -6.46 1.57
CA ILE A 147 18.70 -7.88 1.95
C ILE A 147 17.43 -8.56 1.41
N LEU A 148 16.28 -7.92 1.55
CA LEU A 148 15.00 -8.45 1.05
C LEU A 148 14.83 -8.29 -0.46
N GLN A 149 15.64 -7.43 -1.10
CA GLN A 149 15.67 -7.20 -2.56
C GLN A 149 14.27 -7.04 -3.17
N PRO A 150 13.44 -6.10 -2.67
CA PRO A 150 12.11 -5.93 -3.20
C PRO A 150 12.17 -5.50 -4.68
N GLN A 151 11.25 -6.02 -5.49
CA GLN A 151 11.13 -5.67 -6.89
C GLN A 151 10.40 -4.34 -7.02
N ILE A 152 11.03 -3.34 -7.63
CA ILE A 152 10.39 -2.05 -7.93
C ILE A 152 9.44 -2.23 -9.11
N ALA A 153 8.19 -1.82 -8.94
CA ALA A 153 7.16 -1.87 -9.97
C ALA A 153 6.88 -0.49 -10.59
N LEU A 154 7.07 0.58 -9.81
CA LEU A 154 6.84 1.96 -10.26
C LEU A 154 7.93 2.87 -9.69
N HIS A 155 8.39 3.80 -10.50
CA HIS A 155 9.37 4.82 -10.14
C HIS A 155 8.71 6.20 -10.04
N LEU A 156 9.23 7.04 -9.16
CA LEU A 156 8.93 8.45 -9.03
C LEU A 156 10.17 9.26 -9.40
N ASN A 157 10.05 10.17 -10.36
CA ASN A 157 11.08 11.14 -10.68
C ASN A 157 10.78 12.45 -9.93
N TYR A 158 11.66 12.86 -9.04
CA TYR A 158 11.52 14.08 -8.24
C TYR A 158 12.87 14.78 -8.05
N ALA A 159 12.93 16.08 -8.35
CA ALA A 159 14.12 16.90 -8.20
C ALA A 159 15.40 16.29 -8.83
N GLY A 160 15.27 15.69 -10.02
CA GLY A 160 16.38 15.07 -10.74
C GLY A 160 16.86 13.72 -10.18
N LYS A 161 16.14 13.16 -9.22
CA LYS A 161 16.40 11.84 -8.64
C LYS A 161 15.24 10.89 -8.90
N GLN A 162 15.54 9.60 -8.94
CA GLN A 162 14.54 8.55 -9.05
C GLN A 162 14.39 7.82 -7.70
N TYR A 163 13.15 7.64 -7.26
CA TYR A 163 12.78 6.96 -6.04
C TYR A 163 11.81 5.82 -6.35
N PRO A 164 11.75 4.75 -5.53
CA PRO A 164 10.69 3.76 -5.63
C PRO A 164 9.34 4.40 -5.27
N ALA A 165 8.34 4.26 -6.17
CA ALA A 165 6.97 4.69 -5.96
C ALA A 165 6.03 3.50 -5.70
N ALA A 166 6.36 2.31 -6.23
CA ALA A 166 5.74 1.06 -5.84
C ALA A 166 6.77 -0.07 -5.89
N TRP A 167 6.68 -0.99 -4.93
CA TRP A 167 7.53 -2.18 -4.87
C TRP A 167 6.80 -3.34 -4.22
N CYS A 168 7.28 -4.55 -4.48
CA CYS A 168 6.75 -5.76 -3.87
C CYS A 168 7.84 -6.76 -3.50
N HIS A 169 7.53 -7.64 -2.58
CA HIS A 169 8.36 -8.78 -2.21
C HIS A 169 7.54 -9.87 -1.53
N GLY A 170 8.15 -11.03 -1.37
CA GLY A 170 7.62 -12.09 -0.52
C GLY A 170 8.01 -11.88 0.95
N TYR A 171 7.11 -12.19 1.88
CA TYR A 171 7.40 -12.22 3.30
C TYR A 171 6.82 -13.51 3.90
N GLY A 172 7.68 -14.48 4.22
CA GLY A 172 7.24 -15.84 4.49
C GLY A 172 6.54 -16.47 3.29
N TRP A 173 5.32 -16.94 3.46
CA TRP A 173 4.47 -17.47 2.38
C TRP A 173 3.56 -16.40 1.76
N GLY A 174 3.56 -15.19 2.30
CA GLY A 174 2.72 -14.08 1.86
C GLY A 174 3.38 -13.18 0.84
N LYS A 175 2.59 -12.21 0.35
CA LYS A 175 3.01 -11.20 -0.61
C LYS A 175 2.72 -9.81 -0.07
N VAL A 176 3.65 -8.90 -0.27
CA VAL A 176 3.52 -7.49 0.11
C VAL A 176 3.67 -6.62 -1.13
N MET A 177 2.76 -5.67 -1.28
CA MET A 177 2.84 -4.60 -2.27
C MET A 177 2.73 -3.25 -1.56
N CYS A 178 3.65 -2.35 -1.86
CA CYS A 178 3.69 -0.99 -1.33
C CYS A 178 3.54 0.01 -2.48
N ILE A 179 2.72 1.05 -2.28
CA ILE A 179 2.51 2.15 -3.23
C ILE A 179 2.54 3.46 -2.45
N THR A 180 3.42 4.40 -2.81
CA THR A 180 3.67 5.62 -2.02
C THR A 180 2.71 6.77 -2.32
N VAL A 181 1.84 6.63 -3.31
CA VAL A 181 0.82 7.60 -3.73
C VAL A 181 -0.58 7.04 -3.52
N GLY A 182 -1.62 7.87 -3.65
CA GLY A 182 -3.02 7.47 -3.41
C GLY A 182 -3.51 7.87 -2.03
N ASN A 183 -2.98 8.98 -1.48
CA ASN A 183 -3.43 9.51 -0.19
C ASN A 183 -4.75 10.29 -0.30
N ILE A 184 -5.08 10.80 -1.49
CA ILE A 184 -6.28 11.60 -1.74
C ILE A 184 -7.09 11.00 -2.90
N PRO A 185 -8.43 11.11 -2.92
CA PRO A 185 -9.27 10.54 -3.98
C PRO A 185 -8.90 11.01 -5.39
N GLU A 186 -8.45 12.25 -5.54
CA GLU A 186 -8.06 12.86 -6.81
C GLU A 186 -6.82 12.21 -7.44
N SER A 187 -6.00 11.51 -6.64
CA SER A 187 -4.82 10.78 -7.10
C SER A 187 -5.16 9.47 -7.83
N TYR A 188 -6.37 8.97 -7.70
CA TYR A 188 -6.80 7.71 -8.31
C TYR A 188 -7.16 7.88 -9.80
N LEU A 189 -6.19 8.38 -10.58
CA LEU A 189 -6.25 8.48 -12.04
C LEU A 189 -6.40 7.08 -12.68
N PRO A 190 -6.85 6.98 -13.94
CA PRO A 190 -7.03 5.69 -14.62
C PRO A 190 -5.79 4.77 -14.54
N GLN A 191 -4.58 5.33 -14.62
CA GLN A 191 -3.34 4.57 -14.52
C GLN A 191 -3.15 3.95 -13.12
N LEU A 192 -3.34 4.73 -12.04
CA LEU A 192 -3.22 4.23 -10.68
C LEU A 192 -4.33 3.22 -10.37
N ARG A 193 -5.56 3.48 -10.80
CA ARG A 193 -6.69 2.54 -10.66
C ARG A 193 -6.38 1.20 -11.33
N ARG A 194 -5.83 1.23 -12.55
CA ARG A 194 -5.40 0.02 -13.27
C ARG A 194 -4.30 -0.73 -12.52
N ILE A 195 -3.29 -0.02 -11.99
CA ILE A 195 -2.22 -0.63 -11.19
C ILE A 195 -2.82 -1.33 -9.97
N LEU A 196 -3.69 -0.66 -9.22
CA LEU A 196 -4.35 -1.21 -8.04
C LEU A 196 -5.19 -2.44 -8.38
N TRP A 197 -6.00 -2.37 -9.44
CA TRP A 197 -6.78 -3.53 -9.91
C TRP A 197 -5.87 -4.72 -10.23
N ARG A 198 -4.74 -4.49 -10.91
CA ARG A 198 -3.76 -5.54 -11.20
C ARG A 198 -3.03 -6.04 -9.96
N CYS A 199 -2.86 -5.23 -8.91
CA CYS A 199 -2.39 -5.73 -7.62
C CYS A 199 -3.33 -6.82 -7.07
N GLY A 200 -4.64 -6.62 -7.15
CA GLY A 200 -5.62 -7.63 -6.76
C GLY A 200 -5.52 -8.91 -7.57
N GLU A 201 -5.40 -8.82 -8.90
CA GLU A 201 -5.19 -9.97 -9.78
C GLU A 201 -3.88 -10.71 -9.44
N TRP A 202 -2.81 -9.97 -9.16
CA TRP A 202 -1.51 -10.54 -8.76
C TRP A 202 -1.60 -11.27 -7.42
N PHE A 203 -2.33 -10.72 -6.45
CA PHE A 203 -2.57 -11.39 -5.17
C PHE A 203 -3.40 -12.68 -5.33
N LEU A 204 -4.31 -12.69 -6.28
CA LEU A 204 -5.12 -13.86 -6.61
C LEU A 204 -4.41 -14.89 -7.52
N ASN A 205 -3.12 -14.66 -7.86
CA ASN A 205 -2.34 -15.48 -8.80
C ASN A 205 -2.99 -15.60 -10.20
N ARG A 206 -3.55 -14.49 -10.71
CA ARG A 206 -4.17 -14.39 -12.02
C ARG A 206 -3.31 -13.63 -13.05
N LEU A 207 -2.15 -13.12 -12.63
CA LEU A 207 -1.13 -12.47 -13.47
C LEU A 207 0.16 -13.25 -13.50
#